data_5dae7afe928f781ba57d7aaf8bba6b6d
#
_entry.id   5dae7afe928f781ba57d7aaf8bba6b6d
#
_cell.length_a   1.000
_cell.length_b   1.000
_cell.length_c   1.000
_cell.angle_alpha   90.00
_cell.angle_beta   90.00
_cell.angle_gamma   90.00
#
_symmetry.space_group_name_H-M   'P 1'
#
loop_
_entity.id
_entity.type
_entity.pdbx_description
1 polymer ?
#
loop_
_entity_poly.entity_id
_entity_poly.type
_entity_poly.pdbx_seq_one_letter_code
_entity_poly.pdbx_strand_id
1 'polypeptide(L)'
;MFAKFITPPLEPEKLPKNLSLESTLKDLAVFNVQVQHSCIAKDVARLFQSHPLLPGVILTVNGEFLGMISRRRFTERMSRPYGVDIFACRPIAALYQIAKTDILILPGVALIVMAAQRAVQRQPEQLYEPIVVQLEPQVYRLLDVHQVLVALSQIHQQATWYISELYYNLSVTQSELEAANSQLTAANLELYRLANSDGLTQVANRRCFNEYLEEKWQNLGEEAAEISLILCDIDFFKTYNDTYGHQAGDACLQQVAKTIVEAVNYSTGEVLRETLVARYGGEEFAVILPRTSSEIAVWIAEQIRVRVKKLEIKNIKSPNSGYVTLSLGVSSTVPQLEISKKDLIESADRSLYEAKGRGRDRVMLGNIKLDK
;
A
#
# COMPACT_ATOMS: atom_id res chain seq x y z
N MET A 1 12.05 31.32 67.90
CA MET A 1 12.30 29.88 67.58
C MET A 1 11.45 29.44 66.37
N PHE A 2 11.65 30.11 65.21
CA PHE A 2 10.77 30.03 64.00
C PHE A 2 11.43 29.33 62.81
N ALA A 3 12.57 28.70 62.97
CA ALA A 3 13.45 28.39 61.85
C ALA A 3 13.62 26.90 61.55
N LYS A 4 12.62 26.05 61.75
CA LYS A 4 12.82 24.60 61.45
C LYS A 4 11.86 23.94 60.46
N PHE A 5 10.93 24.65 59.80
CA PHE A 5 9.84 23.96 59.09
C PHE A 5 9.48 24.47 57.67
N ILE A 6 10.27 25.35 57.11
CA ILE A 6 9.96 25.82 55.75
C ILE A 6 11.24 25.79 54.93
N THR A 7 11.46 24.75 54.18
CA THR A 7 12.24 24.89 52.97
C THR A 7 11.45 25.83 52.05
N PRO A 8 12.01 26.96 51.58
CA PRO A 8 11.25 27.86 50.74
C PRO A 8 10.68 27.09 49.55
N PRO A 9 9.39 27.27 49.21
CA PRO A 9 8.89 26.71 47.98
C PRO A 9 9.76 27.29 46.88
N LEU A 10 10.40 26.42 46.13
CA LEU A 10 10.96 26.81 44.85
C LEU A 10 9.82 27.45 44.05
N GLU A 11 10.04 28.66 43.54
CA GLU A 11 9.12 29.21 42.54
C GLU A 11 8.89 28.11 41.50
N PRO A 12 7.65 27.88 41.02
CA PRO A 12 7.42 26.85 40.05
C PRO A 12 8.33 27.14 38.85
N GLU A 13 9.40 26.34 38.76
CA GLU A 13 10.25 26.39 37.58
C GLU A 13 9.35 26.26 36.35
N LYS A 14 9.65 27.03 35.32
CA LYS A 14 8.89 26.95 34.05
C LYS A 14 8.79 25.50 33.64
N LEU A 15 7.59 25.09 33.25
CA LEU A 15 7.36 23.75 32.72
C LEU A 15 8.49 23.37 31.75
N PRO A 16 9.01 22.16 31.84
CA PRO A 16 10.08 21.70 30.93
C PRO A 16 9.63 21.90 29.48
N LYS A 17 10.54 22.39 28.64
CA LYS A 17 10.21 22.72 27.24
C LYS A 17 9.91 21.50 26.36
N ASN A 18 10.27 20.30 26.81
CA ASN A 18 10.16 19.06 26.01
C ASN A 18 9.44 17.97 26.79
N LEU A 19 8.14 18.11 26.96
CA LEU A 19 7.30 17.06 27.50
C LEU A 19 6.88 16.10 26.36
N SER A 20 6.85 14.79 26.65
CA SER A 20 6.43 13.73 25.72
C SER A 20 5.36 12.85 26.36
N LEU A 21 4.82 11.91 25.59
CA LEU A 21 3.88 10.90 26.12
C LEU A 21 4.47 10.04 27.26
N GLU A 22 5.79 9.94 27.34
CA GLU A 22 6.51 9.17 28.34
C GLU A 22 6.87 10.02 29.58
N SER A 23 6.61 11.32 29.56
CA SER A 23 6.92 12.20 30.68
C SER A 23 6.10 11.86 31.92
N THR A 24 6.75 11.95 33.06
CA THR A 24 6.23 11.55 34.37
C THR A 24 5.99 12.75 35.31
N LEU A 25 5.35 12.53 36.43
CA LEU A 25 5.12 13.59 37.44
C LEU A 25 6.41 14.15 38.04
N LYS A 26 7.52 13.41 37.97
CA LYS A 26 8.85 13.91 38.40
C LYS A 26 9.37 15.03 37.51
N ASP A 27 8.90 15.10 36.25
CA ASP A 27 9.30 16.09 35.27
C ASP A 27 8.54 17.42 35.45
N LEU A 28 7.55 17.46 36.35
CA LEU A 28 6.79 18.66 36.67
C LEU A 28 7.30 19.35 37.94
N ALA A 29 7.09 20.64 38.01
CA ALA A 29 7.43 21.41 39.21
C ALA A 29 6.52 21.03 40.38
N VAL A 30 7.09 20.50 41.44
CA VAL A 30 6.36 20.08 42.65
C VAL A 30 6.72 20.96 43.85
N PHE A 31 5.72 21.23 44.70
CA PHE A 31 5.91 22.04 45.89
C PHE A 31 6.33 21.18 47.10
N ASN A 32 7.44 21.56 47.72
CA ASN A 32 7.94 20.92 48.95
C ASN A 32 7.50 21.71 50.19
N VAL A 33 6.25 21.60 50.60
CA VAL A 33 5.73 22.35 51.76
C VAL A 33 5.04 21.40 52.72
N GLN A 34 5.67 21.21 53.85
CA GLN A 34 5.19 20.37 54.94
C GLN A 34 5.06 21.17 56.23
N VAL A 35 4.02 20.96 57.00
CA VAL A 35 3.78 21.56 58.28
C VAL A 35 3.40 20.50 59.29
N GLN A 36 3.90 20.66 60.52
CA GLN A 36 3.48 19.78 61.62
C GLN A 36 2.00 19.98 61.93
N HIS A 37 1.30 18.90 62.23
CA HIS A 37 -0.13 18.94 62.58
C HIS A 37 -0.44 19.84 63.78
N SER A 38 0.54 20.09 64.69
CA SER A 38 0.48 21.00 65.84
C SER A 38 0.70 22.47 65.48
N CYS A 39 1.09 22.81 64.25
CA CYS A 39 1.27 24.16 63.79
C CYS A 39 -0.05 24.95 63.91
N ILE A 40 0.00 26.22 64.28
CA ILE A 40 -1.18 27.08 64.45
C ILE A 40 -1.72 27.48 63.08
N ALA A 41 -3.03 27.41 62.88
CA ALA A 41 -3.66 27.73 61.59
C ALA A 41 -3.36 29.16 61.07
N LYS A 42 -3.15 30.11 61.97
CA LYS A 42 -2.72 31.49 61.63
C LYS A 42 -1.36 31.53 60.91
N ASP A 43 -0.43 30.64 61.29
CA ASP A 43 0.89 30.57 60.64
C ASP A 43 0.79 29.96 59.24
N VAL A 44 -0.10 29.00 59.04
CA VAL A 44 -0.43 28.45 57.72
C VAL A 44 -1.14 29.55 56.85
N ALA A 45 -1.99 30.40 57.46
CA ALA A 45 -2.59 31.52 56.72
C ALA A 45 -1.51 32.51 56.23
N ARG A 46 -0.52 32.83 57.09
CA ARG A 46 0.61 33.70 56.71
C ARG A 46 1.46 33.05 55.61
N LEU A 47 1.69 31.75 55.67
CA LEU A 47 2.39 31.00 54.61
C LEU A 47 1.66 31.12 53.28
N PHE A 48 0.35 30.97 53.25
CA PHE A 48 -0.43 31.14 52.03
C PHE A 48 -0.44 32.59 51.52
N GLN A 49 -0.40 33.57 52.41
CA GLN A 49 -0.31 34.99 52.02
C GLN A 49 1.06 35.31 51.39
N SER A 50 2.15 34.80 51.96
CA SER A 50 3.50 35.05 51.47
C SER A 50 3.82 34.25 50.17
N HIS A 51 3.09 33.17 49.91
CA HIS A 51 3.27 32.32 48.72
C HIS A 51 1.94 32.11 47.97
N PRO A 52 1.52 33.07 47.13
CA PRO A 52 0.22 33.04 46.44
C PRO A 52 -0.01 31.82 45.56
N LEU A 53 1.04 31.24 44.97
CA LEU A 53 0.96 30.09 44.04
C LEU A 53 0.92 28.75 44.78
N LEU A 54 1.10 28.70 46.07
CA LEU A 54 1.09 27.47 46.84
C LEU A 54 -0.31 26.85 46.84
N PRO A 55 -0.48 25.61 46.30
CA PRO A 55 -1.82 25.04 46.15
C PRO A 55 -2.36 24.42 47.44
N GLY A 56 -1.49 24.14 48.41
CA GLY A 56 -1.84 23.53 49.68
C GLY A 56 -0.63 23.30 50.58
N VAL A 57 -0.84 22.61 51.69
CA VAL A 57 0.22 22.16 52.62
C VAL A 57 0.04 20.69 52.97
N ILE A 58 1.14 19.95 53.03
CA ILE A 58 1.18 18.59 53.54
C ILE A 58 1.26 18.65 55.05
N LEU A 59 0.43 17.89 55.73
CA LEU A 59 0.44 17.76 57.17
C LEU A 59 1.24 16.52 57.60
N THR A 60 2.07 16.70 58.58
CA THR A 60 2.91 15.60 59.15
C THR A 60 2.73 15.46 60.66
N VAL A 61 2.92 14.22 61.12
CA VAL A 61 3.02 13.87 62.55
C VAL A 61 4.36 13.18 62.74
N ASN A 62 5.24 13.74 63.51
CA ASN A 62 6.60 13.20 63.74
C ASN A 62 7.39 12.91 62.45
N GLY A 63 7.10 13.66 61.38
CA GLY A 63 7.72 13.47 60.07
C GLY A 63 6.95 12.51 59.13
N GLU A 64 5.96 11.79 59.62
CA GLU A 64 5.11 10.92 58.81
C GLU A 64 3.95 11.67 58.20
N PHE A 65 3.54 11.26 56.98
CA PHE A 65 2.45 11.85 56.24
C PHE A 65 1.10 11.61 56.93
N LEU A 66 0.42 12.66 57.32
CA LEU A 66 -0.93 12.62 57.90
C LEU A 66 -2.02 12.90 56.84
N GLY A 67 -1.73 13.82 55.91
CA GLY A 67 -2.68 14.28 54.94
C GLY A 67 -2.29 15.60 54.29
N MET A 68 -3.26 16.26 53.64
CA MET A 68 -3.05 17.50 52.93
C MET A 68 -4.28 18.43 53.15
N ILE A 69 -4.05 19.73 53.28
CA ILE A 69 -5.09 20.77 53.18
C ILE A 69 -4.77 21.64 51.98
N SER A 70 -5.68 21.72 51.04
CA SER A 70 -5.57 22.67 49.91
C SER A 70 -5.79 24.10 50.39
N ARG A 71 -5.16 25.08 49.73
CA ARG A 71 -5.42 26.51 49.97
C ARG A 71 -6.94 26.82 49.87
N ARG A 72 -7.62 26.27 48.87
CA ARG A 72 -9.05 26.44 48.67
C ARG A 72 -9.84 26.03 49.90
N ARG A 73 -9.64 24.82 50.36
CA ARG A 73 -10.36 24.31 51.56
C ARG A 73 -10.01 25.07 52.82
N PHE A 74 -8.73 25.39 52.98
CA PHE A 74 -8.30 26.23 54.09
C PHE A 74 -9.02 27.56 54.10
N THR A 75 -9.00 28.31 52.96
CA THR A 75 -9.64 29.62 52.81
C THR A 75 -11.15 29.51 52.99
N GLU A 76 -11.80 28.51 52.40
CA GLU A 76 -13.23 28.29 52.57
C GLU A 76 -13.64 28.14 54.02
N ARG A 77 -12.85 27.36 54.82
CA ARG A 77 -13.16 27.15 56.23
C ARG A 77 -12.86 28.38 57.08
N MET A 78 -11.80 29.10 56.80
CA MET A 78 -11.42 30.33 57.53
C MET A 78 -12.37 31.49 57.22
N SER A 79 -12.98 31.53 56.03
CA SER A 79 -13.90 32.59 55.63
C SER A 79 -15.35 32.37 56.10
N ARG A 80 -15.67 31.24 56.73
CA ARG A 80 -17.00 31.03 57.29
C ARG A 80 -17.22 31.94 58.53
N PRO A 81 -18.46 32.26 58.87
CA PRO A 81 -18.77 33.01 60.09
C PRO A 81 -18.06 32.33 61.32
N TYR A 82 -17.35 33.12 62.10
CA TYR A 82 -16.52 32.69 63.24
C TYR A 82 -15.34 31.74 62.90
N GLY A 83 -15.05 31.49 61.63
CA GLY A 83 -13.99 30.55 61.23
C GLY A 83 -12.61 30.98 61.73
N VAL A 84 -12.28 32.27 61.64
CA VAL A 84 -11.04 32.84 62.17
C VAL A 84 -10.98 32.70 63.68
N ASP A 85 -12.07 33.04 64.38
CA ASP A 85 -12.14 33.01 65.85
C ASP A 85 -12.00 31.58 66.39
N ILE A 86 -12.56 30.61 65.69
CA ILE A 86 -12.50 29.18 66.09
C ILE A 86 -11.13 28.55 65.81
N PHE A 87 -10.54 28.87 64.64
CA PHE A 87 -9.38 28.08 64.15
C PHE A 87 -8.05 28.81 64.18
N ALA A 88 -8.00 30.16 64.14
CA ALA A 88 -6.76 30.90 63.98
C ALA A 88 -5.68 30.57 65.04
N CYS A 89 -6.08 30.39 66.28
CA CYS A 89 -5.20 30.12 67.43
C CYS A 89 -5.14 28.63 67.79
N ARG A 90 -5.78 27.74 67.01
CA ARG A 90 -5.75 26.28 67.21
C ARG A 90 -4.76 25.60 66.30
N PRO A 91 -4.28 24.37 66.71
CA PRO A 91 -3.51 23.52 65.79
C PRO A 91 -4.25 23.29 64.47
N ILE A 92 -3.52 23.26 63.36
CA ILE A 92 -4.07 23.01 62.00
C ILE A 92 -4.79 21.66 61.91
N ALA A 93 -4.41 20.70 62.77
CA ALA A 93 -5.12 19.44 62.91
C ALA A 93 -6.62 19.59 63.20
N ALA A 94 -7.01 20.58 64.00
CA ALA A 94 -8.43 20.83 64.31
C ALA A 94 -9.22 21.27 63.08
N LEU A 95 -8.63 22.10 62.22
CA LEU A 95 -9.22 22.50 60.95
C LEU A 95 -9.22 21.33 59.94
N TYR A 96 -8.15 20.56 59.91
CA TYR A 96 -8.02 19.37 59.06
C TYR A 96 -9.14 18.36 59.29
N GLN A 97 -9.50 18.06 60.52
CA GLN A 97 -10.58 17.12 60.85
C GLN A 97 -11.92 17.47 60.16
N ILE A 98 -12.17 18.76 59.89
CA ILE A 98 -13.39 19.23 59.28
C ILE A 98 -13.23 19.50 57.78
N ALA A 99 -11.97 19.75 57.31
CA ALA A 99 -11.65 20.11 55.94
C ALA A 99 -11.07 18.96 55.13
N LYS A 100 -10.82 17.77 55.75
CA LYS A 100 -10.23 16.64 55.03
C LYS A 100 -11.12 16.15 53.91
N THR A 101 -10.51 15.75 52.81
CA THR A 101 -11.14 15.17 51.62
C THR A 101 -10.33 13.96 51.20
N ASP A 102 -10.86 13.18 50.26
CA ASP A 102 -10.08 12.15 49.58
C ASP A 102 -8.91 12.78 48.84
N ILE A 103 -7.71 12.30 49.16
CA ILE A 103 -6.47 12.83 48.58
C ILE A 103 -6.06 11.90 47.44
N LEU A 104 -5.84 12.45 46.25
CA LEU A 104 -5.23 11.70 45.16
C LEU A 104 -3.72 11.65 45.38
N ILE A 105 -3.21 10.45 45.71
CA ILE A 105 -1.78 10.19 45.86
C ILE A 105 -1.32 9.38 44.66
N LEU A 106 -0.30 9.87 43.95
CA LEU A 106 0.28 9.23 42.79
C LEU A 106 1.79 9.07 42.95
N PRO A 107 2.38 7.97 42.43
CA PRO A 107 3.84 7.83 42.43
C PRO A 107 4.47 8.82 41.44
N GLY A 108 5.66 9.33 41.77
CA GLY A 108 6.35 10.29 40.88
C GLY A 108 6.69 9.76 39.50
N VAL A 109 6.76 8.44 39.34
CA VAL A 109 6.96 7.76 38.04
C VAL A 109 5.65 7.59 37.24
N ALA A 110 4.50 8.02 37.75
CA ALA A 110 3.26 7.99 36.99
C ALA A 110 3.34 8.96 35.81
N LEU A 111 2.83 8.51 34.65
CA LEU A 111 2.78 9.34 33.44
C LEU A 111 1.84 10.53 33.64
N ILE A 112 2.22 11.68 33.10
CA ILE A 112 1.41 12.92 33.16
C ILE A 112 0.01 12.68 32.59
N VAL A 113 -0.08 11.96 31.48
CA VAL A 113 -1.36 11.63 30.83
C VAL A 113 -2.29 10.84 31.77
N MET A 114 -1.74 9.84 32.48
CA MET A 114 -2.51 9.05 33.44
C MET A 114 -2.92 9.87 34.69
N ALA A 115 -2.03 10.73 35.14
CA ALA A 115 -2.31 11.61 36.27
C ALA A 115 -3.43 12.62 35.93
N ALA A 116 -3.39 13.21 34.75
CA ALA A 116 -4.43 14.09 34.24
C ALA A 116 -5.79 13.38 34.16
N GLN A 117 -5.80 12.17 33.60
CA GLN A 117 -7.05 11.38 33.50
C GLN A 117 -7.64 11.09 34.88
N ARG A 118 -6.84 10.67 35.85
CA ARG A 118 -7.29 10.44 37.24
C ARG A 118 -7.74 11.72 37.91
N ALA A 119 -7.08 12.86 37.64
CA ALA A 119 -7.47 14.14 38.20
C ALA A 119 -8.84 14.58 37.73
N VAL A 120 -9.14 14.43 36.43
CA VAL A 120 -10.42 14.83 35.81
C VAL A 120 -11.56 13.89 36.21
N GLN A 121 -11.27 12.61 36.54
CA GLN A 121 -12.28 11.65 36.99
C GLN A 121 -12.73 11.83 38.43
N ARG A 122 -12.15 12.79 39.18
CA ARG A 122 -12.58 13.09 40.55
C ARG A 122 -13.95 13.76 40.56
N GLN A 123 -14.59 13.76 41.76
CA GLN A 123 -15.85 14.48 41.95
C GLN A 123 -15.65 15.98 41.70
N PRO A 124 -16.68 16.71 41.24
CA PRO A 124 -16.59 18.15 40.89
C PRO A 124 -15.97 19.01 41.97
N GLU A 125 -16.27 18.72 43.28
CA GLU A 125 -15.77 19.46 44.42
C GLU A 125 -14.26 19.21 44.65
N GLN A 126 -13.71 18.16 44.09
CA GLN A 126 -12.29 17.74 44.24
C GLN A 126 -11.48 18.00 42.96
N LEU A 127 -12.09 18.46 41.88
CA LEU A 127 -11.44 18.59 40.58
C LEU A 127 -10.18 19.46 40.64
N TYR A 128 -10.23 20.52 41.44
CA TYR A 128 -9.12 21.47 41.60
C TYR A 128 -8.27 21.24 42.84
N GLU A 129 -8.52 20.16 43.57
CA GLU A 129 -7.67 19.84 44.72
C GLU A 129 -6.28 19.36 44.25
N PRO A 130 -5.19 19.78 44.87
CA PRO A 130 -3.84 19.36 44.52
C PRO A 130 -3.69 17.83 44.52
N ILE A 131 -2.72 17.36 43.75
CA ILE A 131 -2.28 15.97 43.76
C ILE A 131 -1.11 15.85 44.71
N VAL A 132 -1.09 14.80 45.53
CA VAL A 132 0.07 14.44 46.32
C VAL A 132 0.93 13.48 45.49
N VAL A 133 2.16 13.87 45.25
CA VAL A 133 3.12 13.05 44.50
C VAL A 133 4.07 12.39 45.48
N GLN A 134 4.13 11.06 45.49
CA GLN A 134 5.10 10.30 46.23
C GLN A 134 6.34 10.08 45.36
N LEU A 135 7.43 10.79 45.64
CA LEU A 135 8.71 10.68 44.91
C LEU A 135 9.51 9.46 45.34
N GLU A 136 9.56 9.22 46.66
CA GLU A 136 10.25 8.10 47.33
C GLU A 136 9.40 7.63 48.50
N PRO A 137 9.69 6.48 49.11
CA PRO A 137 9.06 6.09 50.40
C PRO A 137 9.14 7.23 51.41
N GLN A 138 8.00 7.64 51.96
CA GLN A 138 7.87 8.74 52.95
C GLN A 138 8.19 10.16 52.42
N VAL A 139 8.51 10.33 51.13
CA VAL A 139 8.77 11.65 50.48
C VAL A 139 7.60 12.09 49.62
N TYR A 140 6.80 13.03 50.16
CA TYR A 140 5.61 13.53 49.48
C TYR A 140 5.78 14.99 49.07
N ARG A 141 5.22 15.36 47.94
CA ARG A 141 5.18 16.71 47.35
C ARG A 141 3.78 17.04 46.89
N LEU A 142 3.49 18.32 46.75
CA LEU A 142 2.25 18.78 46.15
C LEU A 142 2.46 19.16 44.69
N LEU A 143 1.50 18.79 43.89
CA LEU A 143 1.45 19.17 42.48
C LEU A 143 0.10 19.86 42.20
N ASP A 144 0.14 21.04 41.58
CA ASP A 144 -1.06 21.73 41.14
C ASP A 144 -1.66 21.03 39.94
N VAL A 145 -2.95 20.76 39.99
CA VAL A 145 -3.69 20.16 38.88
C VAL A 145 -3.58 20.99 37.61
N HIS A 146 -3.56 22.33 37.74
CA HIS A 146 -3.39 23.22 36.58
C HIS A 146 -2.10 22.90 35.80
N GLN A 147 -0.99 22.67 36.49
CA GLN A 147 0.29 22.31 35.87
C GLN A 147 0.18 20.98 35.08
N VAL A 148 -0.53 19.99 35.65
CA VAL A 148 -0.77 18.70 34.96
C VAL A 148 -1.59 18.89 33.69
N LEU A 149 -2.62 19.73 33.73
CA LEU A 149 -3.47 19.99 32.57
C LEU A 149 -2.75 20.80 31.47
N VAL A 150 -1.91 21.78 31.86
CA VAL A 150 -1.07 22.52 30.91
C VAL A 150 -0.04 21.59 30.27
N ALA A 151 0.61 20.76 31.04
CA ALA A 151 1.55 19.77 30.53
C ALA A 151 0.88 18.78 29.56
N LEU A 152 -0.31 18.29 29.92
CA LEU A 152 -1.12 17.44 29.03
C LEU A 152 -1.44 18.15 27.71
N SER A 153 -1.84 19.43 27.76
CA SER A 153 -2.12 20.23 26.56
C SER A 153 -0.90 20.36 25.64
N GLN A 154 0.28 20.60 26.22
CA GLN A 154 1.54 20.67 25.45
C GLN A 154 1.88 19.32 24.79
N ILE A 155 1.78 18.22 25.54
CA ILE A 155 1.98 16.87 25.02
C ILE A 155 1.03 16.60 23.84
N HIS A 156 -0.25 16.99 23.99
CA HIS A 156 -1.27 16.79 22.96
C HIS A 156 -0.99 17.61 21.69
N GLN A 157 -0.59 18.85 21.85
CA GLN A 157 -0.22 19.70 20.70
C GLN A 157 0.96 19.13 19.92
N GLN A 158 2.00 18.70 20.63
CA GLN A 158 3.18 18.09 19.97
C GLN A 158 2.82 16.79 19.26
N ALA A 159 2.04 15.92 19.90
CA ALA A 159 1.61 14.66 19.32
C ALA A 159 0.75 14.89 18.05
N THR A 160 -0.18 15.84 18.11
CA THR A 160 -1.05 16.19 16.97
C THR A 160 -0.23 16.75 15.81
N TRP A 161 0.73 17.63 16.08
CA TRP A 161 1.61 18.18 15.05
C TRP A 161 2.44 17.06 14.39
N TYR A 162 3.03 16.17 15.19
CA TYR A 162 3.84 15.05 14.68
C TYR A 162 3.03 14.07 13.83
N ILE A 163 1.81 13.76 14.27
CA ILE A 163 0.89 12.92 13.52
C ILE A 163 0.53 13.58 12.17
N SER A 164 0.26 14.88 12.18
CA SER A 164 -0.07 15.63 10.95
C SER A 164 1.08 15.61 9.94
N GLU A 165 2.32 15.77 10.44
CA GLU A 165 3.52 15.70 9.60
C GLU A 165 3.73 14.29 9.00
N LEU A 166 3.50 13.25 9.80
CA LEU A 166 3.57 11.87 9.32
C LEU A 166 2.54 11.58 8.24
N TYR A 167 1.29 12.02 8.43
CA TYR A 167 0.24 11.86 7.42
C TYR A 167 0.56 12.60 6.13
N TYR A 168 1.10 13.83 6.22
CA TYR A 168 1.54 14.57 5.04
C TYR A 168 2.63 13.82 4.28
N ASN A 169 3.70 13.39 4.96
CA ASN A 169 4.79 12.64 4.36
C ASN A 169 4.31 11.32 3.74
N LEU A 170 3.44 10.60 4.45
CA LEU A 170 2.84 9.35 3.94
C LEU A 170 2.05 9.60 2.65
N SER A 171 1.23 10.66 2.59
CA SER A 171 0.44 10.99 1.39
C SER A 171 1.32 11.35 0.19
N VAL A 172 2.42 12.07 0.40
CA VAL A 172 3.39 12.40 -0.64
C VAL A 172 4.07 11.13 -1.17
N THR A 173 4.59 10.31 -0.25
CA THR A 173 5.28 9.05 -0.62
C THR A 173 4.34 8.09 -1.36
N GLN A 174 3.08 8.00 -0.94
CA GLN A 174 2.09 7.18 -1.62
C GLN A 174 1.84 7.67 -3.06
N SER A 175 1.69 8.98 -3.25
CA SER A 175 1.51 9.57 -4.58
C SER A 175 2.71 9.31 -5.50
N GLU A 176 3.93 9.43 -4.98
CA GLU A 176 5.15 9.14 -5.73
C GLU A 176 5.24 7.65 -6.11
N LEU A 177 4.88 6.75 -5.20
CA LEU A 177 4.86 5.31 -5.44
C LEU A 177 3.83 4.92 -6.52
N GLU A 178 2.64 5.50 -6.49
CA GLU A 178 1.60 5.28 -7.51
C GLU A 178 2.06 5.75 -8.89
N ALA A 179 2.69 6.91 -8.97
CA ALA A 179 3.26 7.44 -10.21
C ALA A 179 4.38 6.54 -10.75
N ALA A 180 5.31 6.12 -9.90
CA ALA A 180 6.41 5.23 -10.27
C ALA A 180 5.89 3.85 -10.74
N ASN A 181 4.89 3.29 -10.06
CA ASN A 181 4.28 2.01 -10.43
C ASN A 181 3.55 2.08 -11.78
N SER A 182 2.87 3.20 -12.05
CA SER A 182 2.24 3.46 -13.36
C SER A 182 3.27 3.52 -14.48
N GLN A 183 4.38 4.25 -14.27
CA GLN A 183 5.48 4.33 -15.24
C GLN A 183 6.13 2.96 -15.47
N LEU A 184 6.38 2.21 -14.42
CA LEU A 184 6.96 0.86 -14.50
C LEU A 184 6.05 -0.09 -15.28
N THR A 185 4.75 -0.03 -15.04
CA THR A 185 3.76 -0.85 -15.76
C THR A 185 3.74 -0.51 -17.25
N ALA A 186 3.74 0.77 -17.61
CA ALA A 186 3.80 1.21 -18.99
C ALA A 186 5.11 0.79 -19.68
N ALA A 187 6.25 0.95 -19.01
CA ALA A 187 7.55 0.52 -19.52
C ALA A 187 7.63 -1.00 -19.72
N ASN A 188 7.12 -1.79 -18.77
CA ASN A 188 7.07 -3.25 -18.89
C ASN A 188 6.19 -3.69 -20.07
N LEU A 189 5.05 -3.06 -20.27
CA LEU A 189 4.17 -3.35 -21.39
C LEU A 189 4.86 -3.06 -22.74
N GLU A 190 5.56 -1.93 -22.84
CA GLU A 190 6.30 -1.58 -24.05
C GLU A 190 7.49 -2.53 -24.27
N LEU A 191 8.23 -2.88 -23.23
CA LEU A 191 9.29 -3.89 -23.31
C LEU A 191 8.75 -5.24 -23.76
N TYR A 192 7.61 -5.67 -23.23
CA TYR A 192 6.95 -6.91 -23.65
C TYR A 192 6.55 -6.84 -25.13
N ARG A 193 5.99 -5.73 -25.59
CA ARG A 193 5.62 -5.50 -27.00
C ARG A 193 6.85 -5.55 -27.91
N LEU A 194 7.90 -4.82 -27.58
CA LEU A 194 9.15 -4.79 -28.35
C LEU A 194 9.82 -6.16 -28.42
N ALA A 195 9.76 -6.90 -27.31
CA ALA A 195 10.35 -8.23 -27.23
C ALA A 195 9.55 -9.28 -28.00
N ASN A 196 8.23 -9.18 -28.08
CA ASN A 196 7.35 -10.26 -28.55
C ASN A 196 6.67 -9.95 -29.89
N SER A 197 6.70 -8.70 -30.38
CA SER A 197 6.11 -8.35 -31.68
C SER A 197 7.17 -8.21 -32.77
N ASP A 198 6.76 -8.44 -34.02
CA ASP A 198 7.54 -8.10 -35.20
C ASP A 198 7.46 -6.60 -35.45
N GLY A 199 8.60 -5.95 -35.61
CA GLY A 199 8.71 -4.48 -35.73
C GLY A 199 7.97 -3.90 -36.96
N LEU A 200 7.85 -4.67 -38.05
CA LEU A 200 7.20 -4.22 -39.26
C LEU A 200 5.69 -4.45 -39.22
N THR A 201 5.26 -5.67 -38.87
CA THR A 201 3.86 -6.11 -39.04
C THR A 201 3.05 -6.02 -37.76
N GLN A 202 3.70 -5.80 -36.61
CA GLN A 202 3.11 -5.68 -35.27
C GLN A 202 2.35 -6.93 -34.78
N VAL A 203 2.40 -8.05 -35.52
CA VAL A 203 1.98 -9.37 -35.01
C VAL A 203 3.11 -9.98 -34.14
N ALA A 204 2.85 -11.09 -33.50
CA ALA A 204 3.88 -11.79 -32.72
C ALA A 204 5.12 -12.12 -33.60
N ASN A 205 6.31 -12.03 -33.00
CA ASN A 205 7.53 -12.45 -33.66
C ASN A 205 7.75 -13.96 -33.49
N ARG A 206 8.75 -14.51 -34.18
CA ARG A 206 9.11 -15.95 -34.13
C ARG A 206 9.42 -16.44 -32.72
N ARG A 207 10.02 -15.60 -31.86
CA ARG A 207 10.30 -15.97 -30.48
C ARG A 207 9.00 -16.17 -29.71
N CYS A 208 8.10 -15.21 -29.78
CA CYS A 208 6.80 -15.30 -29.13
C CYS A 208 6.00 -16.51 -29.63
N PHE A 209 6.05 -16.82 -30.95
CA PHE A 209 5.47 -18.03 -31.50
C PHE A 209 6.01 -19.31 -30.83
N ASN A 210 7.32 -19.42 -30.68
CA ASN A 210 7.92 -20.61 -30.08
C ASN A 210 7.57 -20.77 -28.60
N GLU A 211 7.60 -19.69 -27.84
CA GLU A 211 7.25 -19.67 -26.41
C GLU A 211 5.76 -20.02 -26.22
N TYR A 212 4.89 -19.43 -27.02
CA TYR A 212 3.46 -19.69 -26.95
C TYR A 212 3.08 -21.12 -27.38
N LEU A 213 3.70 -21.65 -28.44
CA LEU A 213 3.48 -23.01 -28.85
C LEU A 213 3.94 -24.01 -27.77
N GLU A 214 5.06 -23.75 -27.10
CA GLU A 214 5.53 -24.57 -25.99
C GLU A 214 4.52 -24.58 -24.83
N GLU A 215 4.06 -23.42 -24.41
CA GLU A 215 3.08 -23.27 -23.34
C GLU A 215 1.78 -24.03 -23.68
N LYS A 216 1.23 -23.80 -24.86
CA LYS A 216 -0.02 -24.44 -25.26
C LYS A 216 0.13 -25.94 -25.50
N TRP A 217 1.30 -26.38 -25.97
CA TRP A 217 1.58 -27.81 -26.13
C TRP A 217 1.50 -28.57 -24.81
N GLN A 218 2.08 -28.03 -23.74
CA GLN A 218 2.05 -28.64 -22.42
C GLN A 218 0.61 -28.64 -21.84
N ASN A 219 -0.06 -27.49 -21.85
CA ASN A 219 -1.39 -27.36 -21.25
C ASN A 219 -2.42 -28.26 -21.97
N LEU A 220 -2.41 -28.28 -23.30
CA LEU A 220 -3.37 -29.06 -24.09
C LEU A 220 -3.05 -30.57 -24.04
N GLY A 221 -1.80 -30.95 -23.80
CA GLY A 221 -1.42 -32.34 -23.53
C GLY A 221 -2.05 -32.90 -22.26
N GLU A 222 -2.07 -32.09 -21.20
CA GLU A 222 -2.74 -32.44 -19.94
C GLU A 222 -4.28 -32.51 -20.08
N GLU A 223 -4.84 -31.64 -20.92
CA GLU A 223 -6.29 -31.59 -21.19
C GLU A 223 -6.77 -32.60 -22.25
N ALA A 224 -5.86 -33.29 -22.93
CA ALA A 224 -6.12 -34.11 -24.11
C ALA A 224 -6.94 -33.36 -25.19
N ALA A 225 -6.64 -32.07 -25.39
CA ALA A 225 -7.31 -31.20 -26.34
C ALA A 225 -6.48 -30.98 -27.61
N GLU A 226 -7.17 -30.74 -28.73
CA GLU A 226 -6.52 -30.53 -30.02
C GLU A 226 -5.80 -29.19 -30.10
N ILE A 227 -4.69 -29.15 -30.83
CA ILE A 227 -4.01 -27.95 -31.29
C ILE A 227 -3.82 -28.00 -32.80
N SER A 228 -4.14 -26.88 -33.46
CA SER A 228 -3.91 -26.71 -34.88
C SER A 228 -2.90 -25.62 -35.16
N LEU A 229 -2.11 -25.83 -36.20
CA LEU A 229 -1.13 -24.87 -36.73
C LEU A 229 -1.40 -24.61 -38.20
N ILE A 230 -1.44 -23.34 -38.59
CA ILE A 230 -1.48 -22.90 -39.96
C ILE A 230 -0.16 -22.18 -40.26
N LEU A 231 0.58 -22.64 -41.27
CA LEU A 231 1.70 -21.91 -41.85
C LEU A 231 1.27 -21.27 -43.18
N CYS A 232 1.59 -20.00 -43.33
CA CYS A 232 1.22 -19.21 -44.53
C CYS A 232 2.47 -18.62 -45.17
N ASP A 233 2.48 -18.55 -46.49
CA ASP A 233 3.57 -17.92 -47.24
C ASP A 233 2.98 -17.09 -48.40
N ILE A 234 3.54 -15.88 -48.59
CA ILE A 234 3.07 -14.98 -49.66
C ILE A 234 3.65 -15.47 -51.01
N ASP A 235 2.76 -15.86 -51.91
CA ASP A 235 3.13 -16.40 -53.19
C ASP A 235 3.90 -15.37 -54.04
N PHE A 236 5.06 -15.78 -54.56
CA PHE A 236 5.93 -14.98 -55.42
C PHE A 236 6.36 -13.65 -54.81
N PHE A 237 6.53 -13.57 -53.50
CA PHE A 237 6.86 -12.32 -52.79
C PHE A 237 8.24 -11.74 -53.18
N LYS A 238 9.24 -12.61 -53.41
CA LYS A 238 10.53 -12.15 -53.92
C LYS A 238 10.37 -11.43 -55.26
N THR A 239 9.62 -12.01 -56.17
CA THR A 239 9.34 -11.38 -57.49
C THR A 239 8.56 -10.07 -57.36
N TYR A 240 7.69 -10.00 -56.36
CA TYR A 240 6.98 -8.76 -56.03
C TYR A 240 7.95 -7.67 -55.57
N ASN A 241 8.85 -7.97 -54.65
CA ASN A 241 9.90 -7.03 -54.17
C ASN A 241 10.83 -6.59 -55.31
N ASP A 242 11.23 -7.50 -56.18
CA ASP A 242 12.08 -7.20 -57.34
C ASP A 242 11.37 -6.29 -58.35
N THR A 243 10.06 -6.30 -58.37
CA THR A 243 9.24 -5.51 -59.33
C THR A 243 8.83 -4.15 -58.78
N TYR A 244 8.41 -4.08 -57.48
CA TYR A 244 7.80 -2.90 -56.89
C TYR A 244 8.69 -2.23 -55.81
N GLY A 245 9.81 -2.86 -55.48
CA GLY A 245 10.74 -2.38 -54.43
C GLY A 245 10.35 -2.82 -53.04
N HIS A 246 11.33 -2.78 -52.11
CA HIS A 246 11.16 -3.24 -50.73
C HIS A 246 10.12 -2.46 -49.93
N GLN A 247 9.97 -1.15 -50.17
CA GLN A 247 8.94 -0.36 -49.47
C GLN A 247 7.51 -0.83 -49.81
N ALA A 248 7.26 -1.23 -51.08
CA ALA A 248 5.98 -1.83 -51.46
C ALA A 248 5.80 -3.21 -50.85
N GLY A 249 6.91 -3.98 -50.71
CA GLY A 249 6.91 -5.25 -49.98
C GLY A 249 6.56 -5.11 -48.53
N ASP A 250 7.14 -4.13 -47.85
CA ASP A 250 6.84 -3.83 -46.44
C ASP A 250 5.37 -3.46 -46.25
N ALA A 251 4.81 -2.60 -47.12
CA ALA A 251 3.39 -2.27 -47.11
C ALA A 251 2.49 -3.47 -47.37
N CYS A 252 2.91 -4.36 -48.29
CA CYS A 252 2.22 -5.63 -48.56
C CYS A 252 2.20 -6.54 -47.33
N LEU A 253 3.36 -6.72 -46.65
CA LEU A 253 3.48 -7.52 -45.43
C LEU A 253 2.57 -6.99 -44.32
N GLN A 254 2.51 -5.67 -44.13
CA GLN A 254 1.65 -5.04 -43.13
C GLN A 254 0.16 -5.28 -43.44
N GLN A 255 -0.25 -5.13 -44.67
CA GLN A 255 -1.64 -5.37 -45.06
C GLN A 255 -2.04 -6.85 -44.93
N VAL A 256 -1.16 -7.76 -45.37
CA VAL A 256 -1.38 -9.20 -45.20
C VAL A 256 -1.47 -9.59 -43.74
N ALA A 257 -0.54 -9.15 -42.90
CA ALA A 257 -0.57 -9.42 -41.46
C ALA A 257 -1.87 -8.97 -40.79
N LYS A 258 -2.29 -7.73 -41.08
CA LYS A 258 -3.55 -7.17 -40.58
C LYS A 258 -4.75 -8.02 -41.03
N THR A 259 -4.77 -8.41 -42.28
CA THR A 259 -5.86 -9.23 -42.84
C THR A 259 -5.91 -10.62 -42.23
N ILE A 260 -4.76 -11.24 -41.93
CA ILE A 260 -4.70 -12.52 -41.23
C ILE A 260 -5.31 -12.38 -39.85
N VAL A 261 -4.93 -11.35 -39.08
CA VAL A 261 -5.48 -11.10 -37.74
C VAL A 261 -6.99 -10.89 -37.77
N GLU A 262 -7.48 -10.07 -38.74
CA GLU A 262 -8.92 -9.82 -38.93
C GLU A 262 -9.69 -11.10 -39.34
N ALA A 263 -9.10 -11.93 -40.19
CA ALA A 263 -9.70 -13.19 -40.61
C ALA A 263 -9.81 -14.18 -39.42
N VAL A 264 -8.76 -14.31 -38.64
CA VAL A 264 -8.74 -15.18 -37.45
C VAL A 264 -9.77 -14.69 -36.44
N ASN A 265 -9.76 -13.41 -36.08
CA ASN A 265 -10.71 -12.84 -35.12
C ASN A 265 -12.17 -12.98 -35.53
N TYR A 266 -12.47 -12.76 -36.83
CA TYR A 266 -13.80 -12.94 -37.36
C TYR A 266 -14.27 -14.39 -37.31
N SER A 267 -13.36 -15.33 -37.55
CA SER A 267 -13.66 -16.76 -37.63
C SER A 267 -13.78 -17.40 -36.24
N THR A 268 -13.07 -16.89 -35.26
CA THR A 268 -13.00 -17.46 -33.90
C THR A 268 -13.98 -16.83 -32.93
N GLY A 269 -14.43 -15.60 -33.18
CA GLY A 269 -15.32 -14.86 -32.29
C GLY A 269 -14.77 -14.73 -30.88
N GLU A 270 -15.66 -14.62 -29.88
CA GLU A 270 -15.26 -14.59 -28.46
C GLU A 270 -14.81 -15.96 -27.92
N VAL A 271 -15.08 -17.05 -28.63
CA VAL A 271 -14.92 -18.43 -28.15
C VAL A 271 -13.45 -18.88 -28.17
N LEU A 272 -12.62 -18.33 -29.06
CA LEU A 272 -11.21 -18.71 -29.20
C LEU A 272 -10.25 -17.54 -28.91
N ARG A 273 -10.36 -16.94 -27.72
CA ARG A 273 -9.50 -15.82 -27.27
C ARG A 273 -8.01 -16.18 -27.18
N GLU A 274 -7.66 -17.45 -27.31
CA GLU A 274 -6.31 -17.96 -27.17
C GLU A 274 -5.66 -18.29 -28.53
N THR A 275 -5.85 -17.45 -29.54
CA THR A 275 -5.17 -17.62 -30.84
C THR A 275 -3.95 -16.71 -30.92
N LEU A 276 -2.90 -17.16 -31.60
CA LEU A 276 -1.71 -16.35 -31.88
C LEU A 276 -1.47 -16.26 -33.37
N VAL A 277 -1.32 -15.04 -33.89
CA VAL A 277 -0.82 -14.77 -35.24
C VAL A 277 0.60 -14.24 -35.11
N ALA A 278 1.55 -14.84 -35.82
CA ALA A 278 2.95 -14.47 -35.76
C ALA A 278 3.57 -14.35 -37.14
N ARG A 279 4.59 -13.50 -37.30
CA ARG A 279 5.50 -13.51 -38.43
C ARG A 279 6.60 -14.53 -38.15
N TYR A 280 6.57 -15.64 -38.89
CA TYR A 280 7.47 -16.79 -38.65
C TYR A 280 8.82 -16.62 -39.36
N GLY A 281 8.82 -15.99 -40.53
CA GLY A 281 9.98 -15.71 -41.37
C GLY A 281 9.81 -14.43 -42.17
N GLY A 282 10.60 -14.21 -43.21
CA GLY A 282 10.56 -13.01 -44.04
C GLY A 282 9.15 -12.68 -44.59
N GLU A 283 8.58 -13.62 -45.36
CA GLU A 283 7.23 -13.54 -45.96
C GLU A 283 6.27 -14.60 -45.39
N GLU A 284 6.71 -15.30 -44.33
CA GLU A 284 5.97 -16.40 -43.74
C GLU A 284 5.25 -15.95 -42.46
N PHE A 285 4.01 -16.39 -42.31
CA PHE A 285 3.18 -16.17 -41.13
C PHE A 285 2.74 -17.52 -40.58
N ALA A 286 2.51 -17.54 -39.25
CA ALA A 286 2.01 -18.71 -38.53
C ALA A 286 0.78 -18.32 -37.70
N VAL A 287 -0.19 -19.23 -37.61
CA VAL A 287 -1.35 -19.07 -36.74
C VAL A 287 -1.47 -20.30 -35.86
N ILE A 288 -1.40 -20.13 -34.54
CA ILE A 288 -1.63 -21.19 -33.55
C ILE A 288 -3.09 -21.09 -33.10
N LEU A 289 -3.79 -22.23 -33.16
CA LEU A 289 -5.20 -22.35 -32.83
C LEU A 289 -5.37 -23.46 -31.76
N PRO A 290 -5.31 -23.11 -30.48
CA PRO A 290 -5.60 -24.03 -29.39
C PRO A 290 -7.06 -24.51 -29.40
N ARG A 291 -7.32 -25.72 -28.97
CA ARG A 291 -8.66 -26.36 -28.87
C ARG A 291 -9.45 -26.28 -30.18
N THR A 292 -8.74 -26.44 -31.31
CA THR A 292 -9.33 -26.29 -32.63
C THR A 292 -9.03 -27.53 -33.47
N SER A 293 -10.10 -28.13 -34.04
CA SER A 293 -9.96 -29.31 -34.91
C SER A 293 -9.40 -28.97 -36.30
N SER A 294 -8.95 -29.98 -36.98
CA SER A 294 -8.40 -29.86 -38.35
C SER A 294 -9.40 -29.23 -39.32
N GLU A 295 -10.70 -29.55 -39.24
CA GLU A 295 -11.74 -29.02 -40.10
C GLU A 295 -11.94 -27.53 -39.89
N ILE A 296 -11.96 -27.09 -38.62
CA ILE A 296 -12.11 -25.67 -38.30
C ILE A 296 -10.85 -24.90 -38.70
N ALA A 297 -9.67 -25.47 -38.48
CA ALA A 297 -8.39 -24.86 -38.86
C ALA A 297 -8.28 -24.70 -40.38
N VAL A 298 -8.70 -25.68 -41.17
CA VAL A 298 -8.77 -25.57 -42.63
C VAL A 298 -9.76 -24.50 -43.08
N TRP A 299 -10.92 -24.42 -42.44
CA TRP A 299 -11.89 -23.36 -42.73
C TRP A 299 -11.32 -21.96 -42.45
N ILE A 300 -10.64 -21.79 -41.31
CA ILE A 300 -9.96 -20.53 -40.95
C ILE A 300 -8.87 -20.20 -41.99
N ALA A 301 -8.06 -21.18 -42.37
CA ALA A 301 -7.03 -21.00 -43.40
C ALA A 301 -7.63 -20.55 -44.75
N GLU A 302 -8.76 -21.10 -45.17
CA GLU A 302 -9.47 -20.65 -46.35
C GLU A 302 -10.04 -19.23 -46.22
N GLN A 303 -10.54 -18.86 -45.03
CA GLN A 303 -10.96 -17.46 -44.81
C GLN A 303 -9.78 -16.49 -44.90
N ILE A 304 -8.61 -16.86 -44.37
CA ILE A 304 -7.38 -16.07 -44.53
C ILE A 304 -7.03 -15.90 -46.02
N ARG A 305 -6.94 -17.02 -46.73
CA ARG A 305 -6.61 -17.03 -48.16
C ARG A 305 -7.51 -16.14 -48.99
N VAL A 306 -8.83 -16.31 -48.85
CA VAL A 306 -9.84 -15.58 -49.61
C VAL A 306 -9.80 -14.09 -49.28
N ARG A 307 -9.63 -13.72 -48.02
CA ARG A 307 -9.59 -12.30 -47.63
C ARG A 307 -8.33 -11.60 -48.10
N VAL A 308 -7.16 -12.27 -48.05
CA VAL A 308 -5.92 -11.71 -48.59
C VAL A 308 -6.02 -11.54 -50.09
N LYS A 309 -6.56 -12.50 -50.82
CA LYS A 309 -6.81 -12.37 -52.28
C LYS A 309 -7.75 -11.22 -52.59
N LYS A 310 -8.76 -10.96 -51.74
CA LYS A 310 -9.70 -9.83 -51.89
C LYS A 310 -9.07 -8.46 -51.64
N LEU A 311 -7.86 -8.37 -51.12
CA LEU A 311 -7.14 -7.08 -51.04
C LEU A 311 -6.76 -6.55 -52.41
N GLU A 312 -6.75 -7.41 -53.44
CA GLU A 312 -6.43 -7.08 -54.84
C GLU A 312 -5.11 -6.31 -55.00
N ILE A 313 -4.11 -6.64 -54.14
CA ILE A 313 -2.76 -6.09 -54.23
C ILE A 313 -2.15 -6.58 -55.56
N LYS A 314 -1.95 -5.68 -56.48
CA LYS A 314 -1.47 -6.02 -57.86
C LYS A 314 -0.09 -6.66 -57.82
N ASN A 315 0.04 -7.86 -58.41
CA ASN A 315 1.30 -8.54 -58.65
C ASN A 315 1.32 -9.02 -60.13
N ILE A 316 1.70 -8.12 -61.04
CA ILE A 316 1.66 -8.36 -62.50
C ILE A 316 2.54 -9.54 -62.96
N LYS A 317 3.53 -9.94 -62.13
CA LYS A 317 4.37 -11.09 -62.43
C LYS A 317 3.92 -12.36 -61.72
N SER A 318 2.79 -12.32 -61.00
CA SER A 318 2.17 -13.54 -60.49
C SER A 318 1.54 -14.33 -61.63
N PRO A 319 2.00 -15.55 -61.91
CA PRO A 319 1.48 -16.32 -63.04
C PRO A 319 0.05 -16.83 -62.80
N ASN A 320 -0.46 -16.78 -61.57
CA ASN A 320 -1.70 -17.43 -61.16
C ASN A 320 -2.92 -16.50 -61.08
N SER A 321 -2.75 -15.22 -60.74
CA SER A 321 -3.90 -14.37 -60.42
C SER A 321 -3.76 -12.90 -60.79
N GLY A 322 -2.55 -12.42 -61.09
CA GLY A 322 -2.27 -10.97 -61.21
C GLY A 322 -2.33 -10.19 -59.90
N TYR A 323 -2.58 -10.86 -58.78
CA TYR A 323 -2.65 -10.31 -57.42
C TYR A 323 -1.80 -11.13 -56.45
N VAL A 324 -1.53 -10.55 -55.31
CA VAL A 324 -0.90 -11.26 -54.19
C VAL A 324 -1.86 -12.33 -53.64
N THR A 325 -1.35 -13.53 -53.48
CA THR A 325 -2.06 -14.69 -52.90
C THR A 325 -1.24 -15.34 -51.81
N LEU A 326 -1.87 -16.22 -51.02
CA LEU A 326 -1.20 -17.05 -50.02
C LEU A 326 -1.31 -18.54 -50.37
N SER A 327 -0.24 -19.27 -50.12
CA SER A 327 -0.26 -20.72 -49.93
C SER A 327 -0.27 -21.02 -48.43
N LEU A 328 -1.09 -21.98 -47.99
CA LEU A 328 -1.25 -22.33 -46.58
C LEU A 328 -1.14 -23.84 -46.37
N GLY A 329 -0.41 -24.21 -45.35
CA GLY A 329 -0.32 -25.57 -44.82
C GLY A 329 -0.93 -25.66 -43.43
N VAL A 330 -1.84 -26.60 -43.23
CA VAL A 330 -2.52 -26.82 -41.96
C VAL A 330 -2.08 -28.18 -41.39
N SER A 331 -1.85 -28.24 -40.07
CA SER A 331 -1.66 -29.49 -39.34
C SER A 331 -2.35 -29.42 -38.01
N SER A 332 -2.91 -30.53 -37.55
CA SER A 332 -3.63 -30.63 -36.29
C SER A 332 -3.27 -31.91 -35.54
N THR A 333 -3.23 -31.88 -34.23
CA THR A 333 -3.04 -33.05 -33.39
C THR A 333 -3.51 -32.79 -31.98
N VAL A 334 -3.68 -33.86 -31.20
CA VAL A 334 -3.72 -33.82 -29.75
C VAL A 334 -2.28 -34.05 -29.26
N PRO A 335 -1.67 -33.16 -28.45
CA PRO A 335 -0.34 -33.36 -27.91
C PRO A 335 -0.28 -34.68 -27.09
N GLN A 336 0.64 -35.57 -27.42
CA GLN A 336 0.84 -36.84 -26.76
C GLN A 336 2.36 -37.15 -26.67
N LEU A 337 2.75 -38.16 -25.88
CA LEU A 337 4.15 -38.48 -25.67
C LEU A 337 4.87 -38.88 -26.97
N GLU A 338 4.15 -39.51 -27.92
CA GLU A 338 4.70 -40.02 -29.20
C GLU A 338 4.75 -38.93 -30.27
N ILE A 339 4.14 -37.75 -30.05
CA ILE A 339 4.08 -36.65 -31.01
C ILE A 339 4.73 -35.42 -30.40
N SER A 340 5.70 -34.86 -31.04
CA SER A 340 6.34 -33.62 -30.62
C SER A 340 5.75 -32.39 -31.34
N LYS A 341 5.91 -31.18 -30.72
CA LYS A 341 5.58 -29.91 -31.41
C LYS A 341 6.35 -29.75 -32.72
N LYS A 342 7.51 -30.36 -32.87
CA LYS A 342 8.31 -30.36 -34.10
C LYS A 342 7.60 -31.12 -35.21
N ASP A 343 6.98 -32.26 -34.89
CA ASP A 343 6.21 -33.05 -35.87
C ASP A 343 4.99 -32.25 -36.39
N LEU A 344 4.33 -31.47 -35.53
CA LEU A 344 3.24 -30.56 -35.91
C LEU A 344 3.74 -29.49 -36.90
N ILE A 345 4.87 -28.84 -36.61
CA ILE A 345 5.47 -27.82 -37.48
C ILE A 345 5.90 -28.43 -38.81
N GLU A 346 6.60 -29.55 -38.79
CA GLU A 346 7.07 -30.24 -40.00
C GLU A 346 5.91 -30.73 -40.87
N SER A 347 4.83 -31.18 -40.28
CA SER A 347 3.62 -31.56 -41.02
C SER A 347 2.94 -30.35 -41.69
N ALA A 348 2.82 -29.19 -41.00
CA ALA A 348 2.31 -27.99 -41.57
C ALA A 348 3.20 -27.43 -42.71
N ASP A 349 4.54 -27.45 -42.51
CA ASP A 349 5.52 -27.00 -43.50
C ASP A 349 5.48 -27.87 -44.78
N ARG A 350 5.41 -29.20 -44.62
CA ARG A 350 5.25 -30.14 -45.76
C ARG A 350 3.97 -29.83 -46.56
N SER A 351 2.87 -29.53 -45.84
CA SER A 351 1.60 -29.19 -46.47
C SER A 351 1.66 -27.85 -47.19
N LEU A 352 2.36 -26.88 -46.62
CA LEU A 352 2.63 -25.59 -47.28
C LEU A 352 3.46 -25.78 -48.56
N TYR A 353 4.49 -26.60 -48.48
CA TYR A 353 5.30 -26.95 -49.64
C TYR A 353 4.46 -27.64 -50.73
N GLU A 354 3.56 -28.55 -50.36
CA GLU A 354 2.60 -29.18 -51.28
C GLU A 354 1.64 -28.16 -51.90
N ALA A 355 1.14 -27.21 -51.13
CA ALA A 355 0.29 -26.12 -51.65
C ALA A 355 1.02 -25.30 -52.73
N LYS A 356 2.30 -24.96 -52.48
CA LYS A 356 3.16 -24.28 -53.44
C LYS A 356 3.41 -25.10 -54.71
N GLY A 357 3.67 -26.41 -54.54
CA GLY A 357 3.92 -27.34 -55.65
C GLY A 357 2.70 -27.63 -56.55
N ARG A 358 1.49 -27.63 -55.94
CA ARG A 358 0.22 -27.86 -56.66
C ARG A 358 -0.37 -26.61 -57.32
N GLY A 359 0.39 -25.52 -57.43
CA GLY A 359 -0.01 -24.31 -58.16
C GLY A 359 -0.36 -23.12 -57.29
N ARG A 360 -0.04 -23.13 -56.01
CA ARG A 360 -0.23 -22.02 -55.04
C ARG A 360 -1.69 -21.62 -54.81
N ASP A 361 -1.94 -20.47 -54.14
CA ASP A 361 -3.28 -19.92 -53.85
C ASP A 361 -4.26 -21.00 -53.33
N ARG A 362 -3.84 -21.78 -52.34
CA ARG A 362 -4.62 -22.88 -51.77
C ARG A 362 -4.22 -23.25 -50.34
N VAL A 363 -5.11 -23.98 -49.70
CA VAL A 363 -4.90 -24.61 -48.40
C VAL A 363 -4.63 -26.13 -48.60
N MET A 364 -3.67 -26.68 -47.88
CA MET A 364 -3.42 -28.13 -47.81
C MET A 364 -3.40 -28.57 -46.36
N LEU A 365 -4.10 -29.68 -46.08
CA LEU A 365 -4.11 -30.31 -44.76
C LEU A 365 -3.06 -31.42 -44.71
N GLY A 366 -2.18 -31.39 -43.71
CA GLY A 366 -1.16 -32.38 -43.47
C GLY A 366 -1.59 -33.40 -42.42
N ASN A 367 -1.09 -34.62 -42.60
CA ASN A 367 -1.21 -35.67 -41.62
C ASN A 367 0.15 -35.87 -40.94
N ILE A 368 0.17 -35.90 -39.59
CA ILE A 368 1.35 -36.26 -38.86
C ILE A 368 1.59 -37.74 -39.06
N LYS A 369 2.70 -38.06 -39.68
CA LYS A 369 3.13 -39.46 -39.78
C LYS A 369 3.86 -39.83 -38.50
N LEU A 370 3.33 -40.74 -37.76
CA LEU A 370 4.10 -41.43 -36.71
C LEU A 370 5.10 -42.35 -37.42
N ASP A 371 6.39 -42.00 -37.40
CA ASP A 371 7.42 -42.94 -37.80
C ASP A 371 7.39 -44.11 -36.80
N LYS A 372 7.02 -45.28 -37.31
CA LYS A 372 6.99 -46.53 -36.54
C LYS A 372 8.38 -47.05 -36.34
#